data_22c395d42ab7cba5569c232bb72e1b73
#
_entry.id   22c395d42ab7cba5569c232bb72e1b73
#
_cell.length_a   1.000
_cell.length_b   1.000
_cell.length_c   1.000
_cell.angle_alpha   90.00
_cell.angle_beta   90.00
_cell.angle_gamma   90.00
#
_symmetry.space_group_name_H-M   'P 1'
#
loop_
_entity.id
_entity.type
_entity.pdbx_description
1 polymer ?
#
loop_
_entity_poly.entity_id
_entity_poly.type
_entity_poly.pdbx_seq_one_letter_code
_entity_poly.pdbx_strand_id
1 'polypeptide(L)'
;MKTVAIFCARLPSVALALMAAALIFAGSLARAEEAGNAASPVDEFSKQLEDFQKSVPDLNKRIQDSAASIDRTSDVAKARAEIDQLREEVSTLLGAVADNGPVSQLGVKALGHIHDKLKELQQDTRFKPEERQYLIGQWQQLQGQTEAATKELDDARAQFAGLLQTLQQNEDFIGELLEIRQAERALEVIRSLSHDIRDASNQLNKLIGGIKPPGA
;
A
#
# COMPACT_ATOMS: atom_id res chain seq x y z
N MET A 1 47.74 37.20 -1.05
CA MET A 1 47.55 35.93 -0.34
C MET A 1 46.62 36.18 0.82
N LYS A 2 45.37 35.78 0.69
CA LYS A 2 44.33 35.85 1.75
C LYS A 2 43.76 34.46 1.94
N THR A 3 44.06 33.89 3.10
CA THR A 3 43.62 32.55 3.53
C THR A 3 42.15 32.62 3.94
N VAL A 4 41.29 31.83 3.29
CA VAL A 4 39.89 31.68 3.66
C VAL A 4 39.79 30.49 4.61
N ALA A 5 39.40 30.75 5.85
CA ALA A 5 39.15 29.75 6.87
C ALA A 5 37.76 29.12 6.63
N ILE A 6 37.73 27.80 6.39
CA ILE A 6 36.52 27.00 6.29
C ILE A 6 36.07 26.66 7.70
N PHE A 7 34.97 27.25 8.12
CA PHE A 7 34.28 26.95 9.38
C PHE A 7 33.38 25.71 9.17
N CYS A 8 33.87 24.51 9.55
CA CYS A 8 33.07 23.31 9.66
C CYS A 8 32.18 23.41 10.92
N ALA A 9 30.92 23.76 10.74
CA ALA A 9 29.92 23.64 11.80
C ALA A 9 29.64 22.15 12.08
N ARG A 10 30.15 21.63 13.20
CA ARG A 10 29.74 20.35 13.77
C ARG A 10 28.34 20.50 14.33
N LEU A 11 27.33 19.90 13.67
CA LEU A 11 26.03 19.70 14.22
C LEU A 11 26.11 18.60 15.30
N PRO A 12 25.46 18.78 16.46
CA PRO A 12 25.59 17.83 17.56
C PRO A 12 24.83 16.53 17.26
N SER A 13 25.55 15.41 17.22
CA SER A 13 25.10 14.03 17.05
C SER A 13 24.14 13.52 18.15
N VAL A 14 23.74 14.38 19.10
CA VAL A 14 22.90 14.01 20.23
C VAL A 14 21.41 13.95 19.88
N ALA A 15 20.95 14.72 18.87
CA ALA A 15 19.55 14.72 18.46
C ALA A 15 19.14 13.45 17.70
N LEU A 16 20.07 12.81 16.96
CA LEU A 16 19.80 11.59 16.22
C LEU A 16 19.72 10.35 17.14
N ALA A 17 20.48 10.35 18.23
CA ALA A 17 20.48 9.24 19.19
C ALA A 17 19.20 9.18 20.06
N LEU A 18 18.54 10.32 20.29
CA LEU A 18 17.28 10.39 21.03
C LEU A 18 16.08 9.93 20.20
N MET A 19 16.07 10.15 18.87
CA MET A 19 15.02 9.63 18.00
C MET A 19 15.11 8.10 17.82
N ALA A 20 16.32 7.54 17.70
CA ALA A 20 16.49 6.09 17.60
C ALA A 20 16.11 5.35 18.89
N ALA A 21 16.31 5.96 20.06
CA ALA A 21 15.90 5.37 21.34
C ALA A 21 14.37 5.38 21.55
N ALA A 22 13.65 6.38 21.02
CA ALA A 22 12.19 6.45 21.08
C ALA A 22 11.51 5.38 20.21
N LEU A 23 12.06 5.08 19.03
CA LEU A 23 11.54 4.03 18.13
C LEU A 23 11.76 2.61 18.67
N ILE A 24 12.90 2.37 19.34
CA ILE A 24 13.18 1.06 19.99
C ILE A 24 12.27 0.85 21.21
N PHE A 25 11.90 1.92 21.93
CA PHE A 25 11.06 1.82 23.13
C PHE A 25 9.57 1.63 22.80
N ALA A 26 9.04 2.21 21.72
CA ALA A 26 7.65 1.99 21.29
C ALA A 26 7.42 0.53 20.86
N GLY A 27 8.36 -0.04 20.10
CA GLY A 27 8.32 -1.46 19.74
C GLY A 27 8.57 -2.41 20.93
N SER A 28 9.28 -1.98 21.99
CA SER A 28 9.54 -2.82 23.15
C SER A 28 8.44 -2.75 24.20
N LEU A 29 7.65 -1.69 24.30
CA LEU A 29 6.50 -1.58 25.21
C LEU A 29 5.29 -2.40 24.73
N ALA A 30 5.01 -2.39 23.43
CA ALA A 30 4.04 -3.31 22.84
C ALA A 30 4.47 -4.78 22.98
N ARG A 31 5.78 -5.05 23.01
CA ARG A 31 6.35 -6.38 23.20
C ARG A 31 6.43 -6.85 24.66
N ALA A 32 6.47 -5.96 25.61
CA ALA A 32 6.64 -6.33 27.04
C ALA A 32 5.34 -6.75 27.72
N GLU A 33 4.17 -6.38 27.19
CA GLU A 33 2.87 -6.73 27.77
C GLU A 33 2.27 -8.03 27.21
N GLU A 34 2.73 -8.49 26.04
CA GLU A 34 2.34 -9.78 25.47
C GLU A 34 3.46 -10.83 25.60
N ALA A 35 3.70 -11.30 26.81
CA ALA A 35 4.50 -12.52 27.05
C ALA A 35 3.74 -13.79 26.62
N GLY A 36 3.17 -13.77 25.42
CA GLY A 36 2.56 -14.90 24.76
C GLY A 36 2.72 -14.70 23.27
N ASN A 37 3.50 -15.51 22.66
CA ASN A 37 3.99 -15.78 21.30
C ASN A 37 3.09 -15.39 20.07
N ALA A 38 2.16 -14.44 20.18
CA ALA A 38 1.34 -13.91 19.10
C ALA A 38 1.77 -12.48 18.77
N ALA A 39 2.02 -12.19 17.50
CA ALA A 39 2.27 -10.82 17.01
C ALA A 39 1.05 -9.94 17.32
N SER A 40 1.28 -8.66 17.68
CA SER A 40 0.16 -7.76 17.92
C SER A 40 -0.63 -7.52 16.60
N PRO A 41 -1.94 -7.24 16.68
CA PRO A 41 -2.72 -6.93 15.47
C PRO A 41 -2.15 -5.79 14.63
N VAL A 42 -1.43 -4.85 15.25
CA VAL A 42 -0.74 -3.75 14.57
C VAL A 42 0.49 -4.27 13.81
N ASP A 43 1.29 -5.15 14.42
CA ASP A 43 2.46 -5.75 13.77
C ASP A 43 2.03 -6.66 12.61
N GLU A 44 0.94 -7.40 12.77
CA GLU A 44 0.36 -8.22 11.71
C GLU A 44 -0.11 -7.36 10.53
N PHE A 45 -0.78 -6.25 10.81
CA PHE A 45 -1.22 -5.30 9.78
C PHE A 45 -0.02 -4.68 9.06
N SER A 46 0.99 -4.18 9.80
CA SER A 46 2.20 -3.58 9.23
C SER A 46 2.92 -4.57 8.32
N LYS A 47 3.10 -5.81 8.76
CA LYS A 47 3.73 -6.87 7.95
C LYS A 47 2.93 -7.19 6.68
N GLN A 48 1.61 -7.35 6.80
CA GLN A 48 0.76 -7.66 5.66
C GLN A 48 0.74 -6.49 4.65
N LEU A 49 0.77 -5.25 5.13
CA LEU A 49 0.88 -4.06 4.29
C LEU A 49 2.21 -4.03 3.55
N GLU A 50 3.33 -4.31 4.21
CA GLU A 50 4.65 -4.41 3.56
C GLU A 50 4.70 -5.52 2.51
N ASP A 51 4.11 -6.68 2.78
CA ASP A 51 4.07 -7.80 1.83
C ASP A 51 3.19 -7.45 0.61
N PHE A 52 2.08 -6.74 0.83
CA PHE A 52 1.28 -6.18 -0.24
C PHE A 52 2.07 -5.16 -1.07
N GLN A 53 2.77 -4.22 -0.43
CA GLN A 53 3.62 -3.24 -1.12
C GLN A 53 4.70 -3.89 -1.99
N LYS A 54 5.28 -5.02 -1.55
CA LYS A 54 6.27 -5.77 -2.32
C LYS A 54 5.67 -6.46 -3.56
N SER A 55 4.37 -6.79 -3.55
CA SER A 55 3.70 -7.45 -4.67
C SER A 55 3.35 -6.50 -5.82
N VAL A 56 3.13 -5.21 -5.54
CA VAL A 56 2.68 -4.23 -6.53
C VAL A 56 3.74 -3.91 -7.60
N PRO A 57 5.04 -3.74 -7.29
CA PRO A 57 6.09 -3.57 -8.29
C PRO A 57 6.18 -4.72 -9.29
N ASP A 58 5.98 -5.97 -8.84
CA ASP A 58 5.98 -7.13 -9.72
C ASP A 58 4.79 -7.12 -10.68
N LEU A 59 3.60 -6.73 -10.21
CA LEU A 59 2.45 -6.50 -11.09
C LEU A 59 2.76 -5.39 -12.10
N ASN A 60 3.26 -4.24 -11.64
CA ASN A 60 3.58 -3.12 -12.51
C ASN A 60 4.57 -3.54 -13.62
N LYS A 61 5.57 -4.35 -13.28
CA LYS A 61 6.51 -4.90 -14.25
C LYS A 61 5.80 -5.80 -15.28
N ARG A 62 4.94 -6.72 -14.84
CA ARG A 62 4.16 -7.58 -15.77
C ARG A 62 3.29 -6.77 -16.70
N ILE A 63 2.62 -5.72 -16.18
CA ILE A 63 1.82 -4.80 -17.01
C ILE A 63 2.69 -4.11 -18.07
N GLN A 64 3.91 -3.65 -17.71
CA GLN A 64 4.84 -3.06 -18.67
C GLN A 64 5.25 -4.06 -19.75
N ASP A 65 5.56 -5.30 -19.37
CA ASP A 65 5.98 -6.36 -20.28
C ASP A 65 4.83 -6.76 -21.22
N SER A 66 3.60 -6.91 -20.72
CA SER A 66 2.41 -7.21 -21.52
C SER A 66 2.04 -6.05 -22.47
N ALA A 67 2.10 -4.80 -22.02
CA ALA A 67 1.89 -3.65 -22.90
C ALA A 67 2.91 -3.62 -24.05
N ALA A 68 4.18 -3.89 -23.77
CA ALA A 68 5.22 -3.97 -24.81
C ALA A 68 5.04 -5.18 -25.75
N SER A 69 4.42 -6.28 -25.29
CA SER A 69 4.04 -7.44 -26.11
C SER A 69 2.88 -7.08 -27.04
N ILE A 70 1.85 -6.41 -26.52
CA ILE A 70 0.68 -5.95 -27.27
C ILE A 70 1.08 -4.98 -28.37
N ASP A 71 1.97 -4.03 -28.11
CA ASP A 71 2.43 -3.05 -29.09
C ASP A 71 3.12 -3.71 -30.32
N ARG A 72 3.77 -4.85 -30.09
CA ARG A 72 4.55 -5.55 -31.13
C ARG A 72 3.76 -6.62 -31.89
N THR A 73 2.60 -7.05 -31.36
CA THR A 73 1.82 -8.11 -32.01
C THR A 73 0.84 -7.54 -33.05
N SER A 74 0.65 -8.29 -34.15
CA SER A 74 -0.47 -8.12 -35.08
C SER A 74 -1.59 -9.15 -34.85
N ASP A 75 -1.42 -10.04 -33.90
CA ASP A 75 -2.38 -11.09 -33.55
C ASP A 75 -3.32 -10.60 -32.45
N VAL A 76 -4.57 -10.34 -32.83
CA VAL A 76 -5.62 -9.85 -31.92
C VAL A 76 -5.93 -10.86 -30.81
N ALA A 77 -5.92 -12.16 -31.13
CA ALA A 77 -6.23 -13.20 -30.14
C ALA A 77 -5.15 -13.24 -29.03
N LYS A 78 -3.89 -13.11 -29.43
CA LYS A 78 -2.77 -13.01 -28.50
C LYS A 78 -2.86 -11.74 -27.66
N ALA A 79 -3.12 -10.58 -28.27
CA ALA A 79 -3.25 -9.31 -27.58
C ALA A 79 -4.40 -9.35 -26.54
N ARG A 80 -5.53 -9.97 -26.90
CA ARG A 80 -6.67 -10.17 -25.99
C ARG A 80 -6.32 -11.05 -24.80
N ALA A 81 -5.64 -12.17 -25.03
CA ALA A 81 -5.23 -13.06 -23.93
C ALA A 81 -4.31 -12.36 -22.92
N GLU A 82 -3.43 -11.46 -23.36
CA GLU A 82 -2.59 -10.63 -22.48
C GLU A 82 -3.45 -9.69 -21.60
N ILE A 83 -4.47 -9.06 -22.17
CA ILE A 83 -5.42 -8.20 -21.41
C ILE A 83 -6.21 -9.03 -20.40
N ASP A 84 -6.70 -10.20 -20.77
CA ASP A 84 -7.45 -11.09 -19.87
C ASP A 84 -6.59 -11.52 -18.66
N GLN A 85 -5.32 -11.84 -18.90
CA GLN A 85 -4.39 -12.16 -17.81
C GLN A 85 -4.16 -10.96 -16.88
N LEU A 86 -3.97 -9.76 -17.42
CA LEU A 86 -3.81 -8.55 -16.61
C LEU A 86 -5.04 -8.27 -15.76
N ARG A 87 -6.24 -8.50 -16.27
CA ARG A 87 -7.49 -8.37 -15.50
C ARG A 87 -7.52 -9.29 -14.29
N GLU A 88 -7.11 -10.55 -14.44
CA GLU A 88 -7.05 -11.50 -13.33
C GLU A 88 -6.06 -11.07 -12.25
N GLU A 89 -4.88 -10.59 -12.65
CA GLU A 89 -3.85 -10.10 -11.73
C GLU A 89 -4.33 -8.88 -10.94
N VAL A 90 -4.94 -7.89 -11.62
CA VAL A 90 -5.51 -6.70 -10.96
C VAL A 90 -6.66 -7.09 -10.03
N SER A 91 -7.52 -8.03 -10.43
CA SER A 91 -8.61 -8.55 -9.60
C SER A 91 -8.10 -9.21 -8.32
N THR A 92 -7.00 -9.96 -8.42
CA THR A 92 -6.36 -10.60 -7.25
C THR A 92 -5.84 -9.57 -6.25
N LEU A 93 -5.18 -8.51 -6.73
CA LEU A 93 -4.70 -7.44 -5.86
C LEU A 93 -5.85 -6.62 -5.25
N LEU A 94 -6.91 -6.35 -6.02
CA LEU A 94 -8.11 -5.71 -5.49
C LEU A 94 -8.72 -6.55 -4.36
N GLY A 95 -8.76 -7.89 -4.52
CA GLY A 95 -9.24 -8.81 -3.49
C GLY A 95 -8.47 -8.69 -2.17
N ALA A 96 -7.16 -8.41 -2.20
CA ALA A 96 -6.36 -8.23 -0.99
C ALA A 96 -6.76 -6.98 -0.19
N VAL A 97 -7.13 -5.89 -0.86
CA VAL A 97 -7.52 -4.60 -0.25
C VAL A 97 -9.04 -4.35 -0.25
N ALA A 98 -9.86 -5.31 -0.66
CA ALA A 98 -11.31 -5.23 -0.54
C ALA A 98 -11.73 -5.16 0.95
N ASP A 99 -12.95 -4.69 1.26
CA ASP A 99 -13.43 -4.55 2.64
C ASP A 99 -13.31 -5.83 3.47
N ASN A 100 -13.52 -6.97 2.83
CA ASN A 100 -13.34 -8.30 3.42
C ASN A 100 -11.98 -8.94 3.08
N GLY A 101 -11.08 -8.21 2.44
CA GLY A 101 -9.74 -8.67 2.11
C GLY A 101 -8.80 -8.72 3.31
N PRO A 102 -7.74 -9.53 3.24
CA PRO A 102 -6.87 -9.77 4.39
C PRO A 102 -6.19 -8.51 4.91
N VAL A 103 -5.76 -7.60 4.03
CA VAL A 103 -5.08 -6.35 4.44
C VAL A 103 -6.06 -5.41 5.14
N SER A 104 -7.25 -5.18 4.57
CA SER A 104 -8.27 -4.29 5.15
C SER A 104 -8.79 -4.81 6.48
N GLN A 105 -9.04 -6.13 6.60
CA GLN A 105 -9.49 -6.73 7.87
C GLN A 105 -8.46 -6.60 8.99
N LEU A 106 -7.17 -6.72 8.68
CA LEU A 106 -6.11 -6.51 9.68
C LEU A 106 -6.01 -5.05 10.10
N GLY A 107 -6.22 -4.09 9.18
CA GLY A 107 -6.32 -2.66 9.51
C GLY A 107 -7.44 -2.39 10.53
N VAL A 108 -8.64 -2.95 10.30
CA VAL A 108 -9.78 -2.82 11.22
C VAL A 108 -9.46 -3.45 12.59
N LYS A 109 -8.85 -4.64 12.62
CA LYS A 109 -8.45 -5.31 13.87
C LYS A 109 -7.39 -4.50 14.64
N ALA A 110 -6.40 -3.92 13.92
CA ALA A 110 -5.38 -3.07 14.52
C ALA A 110 -5.99 -1.82 15.16
N LEU A 111 -6.92 -1.14 14.48
CA LEU A 111 -7.63 0.01 15.03
C LEU A 111 -8.48 -0.35 16.25
N GLY A 112 -9.17 -1.49 16.22
CA GLY A 112 -9.92 -2.01 17.38
C GLY A 112 -9.01 -2.25 18.58
N HIS A 113 -7.88 -2.92 18.38
CA HIS A 113 -6.89 -3.18 19.44
C HIS A 113 -6.32 -1.87 20.04
N ILE A 114 -5.97 -0.90 19.18
CA ILE A 114 -5.49 0.41 19.64
C ILE A 114 -6.55 1.12 20.48
N HIS A 115 -7.81 1.10 20.03
CA HIS A 115 -8.92 1.72 20.77
C HIS A 115 -9.10 1.09 22.16
N ASP A 116 -9.07 -0.24 22.26
CA ASP A 116 -9.19 -0.96 23.53
C ASP A 116 -8.03 -0.61 24.46
N LYS A 117 -6.79 -0.55 23.95
CA LYS A 117 -5.62 -0.14 24.74
C LYS A 117 -5.71 1.31 25.24
N LEU A 118 -6.17 2.24 24.42
CA LEU A 118 -6.40 3.62 24.85
C LEU A 118 -7.45 3.71 25.96
N LYS A 119 -8.53 2.92 25.86
CA LYS A 119 -9.57 2.86 26.89
C LYS A 119 -9.07 2.25 28.20
N GLU A 120 -8.28 1.16 28.14
CA GLU A 120 -7.63 0.56 29.29
C GLU A 120 -6.72 1.58 29.99
N LEU A 121 -5.84 2.25 29.27
CA LEU A 121 -4.91 3.24 29.81
C LEU A 121 -5.62 4.42 30.48
N GLN A 122 -6.74 4.88 29.93
CA GLN A 122 -7.53 5.96 30.55
C GLN A 122 -8.09 5.57 31.90
N GLN A 123 -8.41 4.30 32.13
CA GLN A 123 -8.99 3.78 33.36
C GLN A 123 -7.93 3.22 34.35
N ASP A 124 -6.70 3.01 33.88
CA ASP A 124 -5.66 2.38 34.67
C ASP A 124 -5.07 3.35 35.70
N THR A 125 -5.23 3.00 36.96
CA THR A 125 -4.73 3.78 38.10
C THR A 125 -3.34 3.31 38.61
N ARG A 126 -2.75 2.25 38.01
CA ARG A 126 -1.44 1.72 38.35
C ARG A 126 -0.29 2.63 37.95
N PHE A 127 -0.49 3.38 36.86
CA PHE A 127 0.51 4.32 36.33
C PHE A 127 0.35 5.69 37.02
N LYS A 128 1.49 6.39 37.18
CA LYS A 128 1.46 7.82 37.53
C LYS A 128 0.80 8.62 36.42
N PRO A 129 0.14 9.75 36.74
CA PRO A 129 -0.54 10.57 35.73
C PRO A 129 0.32 10.93 34.52
N GLU A 130 1.59 11.26 34.72
CA GLU A 130 2.56 11.64 33.69
C GLU A 130 2.93 10.46 32.79
N GLU A 131 3.21 9.28 33.39
CA GLU A 131 3.52 8.05 32.65
C GLU A 131 2.31 7.60 31.81
N ARG A 132 1.11 7.66 32.39
CA ARG A 132 -0.13 7.34 31.68
C ARG A 132 -0.37 8.27 30.50
N GLN A 133 -0.18 9.58 30.68
CA GLN A 133 -0.33 10.56 29.60
C GLN A 133 0.67 10.33 28.48
N TYR A 134 1.91 9.95 28.81
CA TYR A 134 2.93 9.59 27.82
C TYR A 134 2.50 8.35 27.01
N LEU A 135 2.05 7.28 27.67
CA LEU A 135 1.59 6.06 26.99
C LEU A 135 0.37 6.33 26.10
N ILE A 136 -0.61 7.11 26.58
CA ILE A 136 -1.76 7.55 25.78
C ILE A 136 -1.29 8.28 24.51
N GLY A 137 -0.32 9.19 24.63
CA GLY A 137 0.24 9.91 23.50
C GLY A 137 0.86 8.99 22.44
N GLN A 138 1.59 7.94 22.85
CA GLN A 138 2.17 6.94 21.95
C GLN A 138 1.08 6.15 21.20
N TRP A 139 0.05 5.68 21.90
CA TRP A 139 -1.06 4.95 21.29
C TRP A 139 -1.91 5.83 20.36
N GLN A 140 -2.09 7.11 20.67
CA GLN A 140 -2.76 8.07 19.79
C GLN A 140 -1.97 8.32 18.49
N GLN A 141 -0.63 8.39 18.60
CA GLN A 141 0.23 8.50 17.44
C GLN A 141 0.09 7.26 16.54
N LEU A 142 0.12 6.06 17.13
CA LEU A 142 -0.05 4.80 16.41
C LEU A 142 -1.44 4.70 15.77
N GLN A 143 -2.49 5.18 16.46
CA GLN A 143 -3.82 5.29 15.91
C GLN A 143 -3.83 6.15 14.63
N GLY A 144 -3.27 7.36 14.70
CA GLY A 144 -3.20 8.26 13.54
C GLY A 144 -2.44 7.66 12.35
N GLN A 145 -1.34 6.94 12.60
CA GLN A 145 -0.60 6.22 11.54
C GLN A 145 -1.44 5.11 10.92
N THR A 146 -2.14 4.31 11.73
CA THR A 146 -2.98 3.21 11.25
C THR A 146 -4.18 3.72 10.47
N GLU A 147 -4.83 4.79 10.93
CA GLU A 147 -5.93 5.46 10.20
C GLU A 147 -5.46 6.02 8.86
N ALA A 148 -4.29 6.66 8.81
CA ALA A 148 -3.72 7.18 7.57
C ALA A 148 -3.43 6.04 6.57
N ALA A 149 -2.78 4.96 7.01
CA ALA A 149 -2.49 3.81 6.17
C ALA A 149 -3.78 3.13 5.64
N THR A 150 -4.81 2.99 6.48
CA THR A 150 -6.11 2.43 6.08
C THR A 150 -6.80 3.30 5.03
N LYS A 151 -6.77 4.63 5.20
CA LYS A 151 -7.33 5.56 4.22
C LYS A 151 -6.62 5.48 2.87
N GLU A 152 -5.28 5.46 2.87
CA GLU A 152 -4.50 5.34 1.64
C GLU A 152 -4.74 4.00 0.92
N LEU A 153 -5.01 2.91 1.68
CA LEU A 153 -5.46 1.63 1.11
C LEU A 153 -6.84 1.73 0.47
N ASP A 154 -7.78 2.49 1.05
CA ASP A 154 -9.09 2.74 0.46
C ASP A 154 -8.97 3.52 -0.86
N ASP A 155 -8.09 4.50 -0.93
CA ASP A 155 -7.80 5.24 -2.16
C ASP A 155 -7.18 4.32 -3.24
N ALA A 156 -6.27 3.43 -2.86
CA ALA A 156 -5.70 2.42 -3.76
C ALA A 156 -6.79 1.45 -4.26
N ARG A 157 -7.68 0.99 -3.38
CA ARG A 157 -8.82 0.13 -3.73
C ARG A 157 -9.71 0.78 -4.78
N ALA A 158 -10.05 2.06 -4.61
CA ALA A 158 -10.87 2.80 -5.56
C ALA A 158 -10.20 2.87 -6.95
N GLN A 159 -8.88 3.06 -7.01
CA GLN A 159 -8.13 3.07 -8.26
C GLN A 159 -8.08 1.68 -8.92
N PHE A 160 -7.85 0.60 -8.17
CA PHE A 160 -7.91 -0.77 -8.70
C PHE A 160 -9.30 -1.11 -9.25
N ALA A 161 -10.37 -0.72 -8.54
CA ALA A 161 -11.74 -0.92 -8.99
C ALA A 161 -12.04 -0.16 -10.29
N GLY A 162 -11.59 1.09 -10.41
CA GLY A 162 -11.70 1.89 -11.64
C GLY A 162 -10.95 1.26 -12.81
N LEU A 163 -9.75 0.71 -12.58
CA LEU A 163 -8.98 0.01 -13.60
C LEU A 163 -9.71 -1.24 -14.09
N LEU A 164 -10.25 -2.07 -13.19
CA LEU A 164 -11.05 -3.25 -13.56
C LEU A 164 -12.30 -2.89 -14.34
N GLN A 165 -13.01 -1.83 -13.95
CA GLN A 165 -14.17 -1.35 -14.68
C GLN A 165 -13.81 -0.92 -16.11
N THR A 166 -12.70 -0.22 -16.28
CA THR A 166 -12.18 0.18 -17.61
C THR A 166 -11.85 -1.04 -18.46
N LEU A 167 -11.19 -2.06 -17.89
CA LEU A 167 -10.90 -3.31 -18.58
C LEU A 167 -12.18 -4.00 -19.04
N GLN A 168 -13.17 -4.13 -18.20
CA GLN A 168 -14.43 -4.82 -18.50
C GLN A 168 -15.25 -4.11 -19.58
N GLN A 169 -15.37 -2.77 -19.50
CA GLN A 169 -16.09 -1.99 -20.52
C GLN A 169 -15.47 -2.09 -21.90
N ASN A 170 -14.14 -2.13 -21.99
CA ASN A 170 -13.44 -2.24 -23.26
C ASN A 170 -13.45 -3.67 -23.82
N GLU A 171 -13.54 -4.69 -22.98
CA GLU A 171 -13.67 -6.10 -23.39
C GLU A 171 -14.93 -6.33 -24.23
N ASP A 172 -16.08 -5.81 -23.78
CA ASP A 172 -17.34 -5.91 -24.50
C ASP A 172 -17.23 -5.23 -25.87
N PHE A 173 -16.64 -4.01 -25.93
CA PHE A 173 -16.46 -3.28 -27.17
C PHE A 173 -15.49 -3.99 -28.14
N ILE A 174 -14.40 -4.58 -27.63
CA ILE A 174 -13.49 -5.40 -28.45
C ILE A 174 -14.22 -6.61 -29.02
N GLY A 175 -15.08 -7.26 -28.21
CA GLY A 175 -15.93 -8.37 -28.67
C GLY A 175 -16.83 -7.98 -29.85
N GLU A 176 -17.54 -6.86 -29.76
CA GLU A 176 -18.38 -6.32 -30.82
C GLU A 176 -17.60 -6.04 -32.12
N LEU A 177 -16.40 -5.43 -32.01
CA LEU A 177 -15.53 -5.16 -33.17
C LEU A 177 -15.08 -6.44 -33.88
N LEU A 178 -14.82 -7.52 -33.12
CA LEU A 178 -14.43 -8.82 -33.69
C LEU A 178 -15.59 -9.52 -34.39
N GLU A 179 -16.81 -9.42 -33.83
CA GLU A 179 -18.03 -9.97 -34.47
C GLU A 179 -18.29 -9.35 -35.85
N ILE A 180 -18.08 -8.04 -35.99
CA ILE A 180 -18.23 -7.33 -37.27
C ILE A 180 -16.96 -7.36 -38.14
N ARG A 181 -16.00 -8.23 -37.83
CA ARG A 181 -14.75 -8.47 -38.56
C ARG A 181 -13.82 -7.24 -38.67
N GLN A 182 -13.83 -6.36 -37.69
CA GLN A 182 -12.94 -5.20 -37.61
C GLN A 182 -11.71 -5.49 -36.73
N ALA A 183 -10.93 -6.50 -37.09
CA ALA A 183 -9.78 -6.97 -36.30
C ALA A 183 -8.69 -5.89 -36.07
N GLU A 184 -8.41 -5.08 -37.11
CA GLU A 184 -7.42 -4.00 -36.99
C GLU A 184 -7.86 -2.95 -35.97
N ARG A 185 -9.15 -2.57 -36.01
CA ARG A 185 -9.71 -1.60 -35.07
C ARG A 185 -9.77 -2.16 -33.64
N ALA A 186 -10.10 -3.45 -33.50
CA ALA A 186 -10.03 -4.13 -32.20
C ALA A 186 -8.60 -4.10 -31.63
N LEU A 187 -7.59 -4.31 -32.46
CA LEU A 187 -6.18 -4.25 -32.06
C LEU A 187 -5.76 -2.82 -31.64
N GLU A 188 -6.23 -1.80 -32.33
CA GLU A 188 -5.99 -0.40 -31.93
C GLU A 188 -6.60 -0.09 -30.54
N VAL A 189 -7.83 -0.54 -30.28
CA VAL A 189 -8.49 -0.40 -28.97
C VAL A 189 -7.71 -1.13 -27.88
N ILE A 190 -7.27 -2.36 -28.13
CA ILE A 190 -6.45 -3.13 -27.18
C ILE A 190 -5.13 -2.42 -26.87
N ARG A 191 -4.47 -1.84 -27.86
CA ARG A 191 -3.24 -1.07 -27.66
C ARG A 191 -3.48 0.18 -26.83
N SER A 192 -4.53 0.97 -27.15
CA SER A 192 -4.89 2.14 -26.34
C SER A 192 -5.15 1.74 -24.88
N LEU A 193 -5.95 0.70 -24.66
CA LEU A 193 -6.27 0.18 -23.36
C LEU A 193 -5.01 -0.27 -22.59
N SER A 194 -4.07 -0.93 -23.25
CA SER A 194 -2.81 -1.37 -22.61
C SER A 194 -1.97 -0.20 -22.14
N HIS A 195 -1.97 0.91 -22.85
CA HIS A 195 -1.29 2.16 -22.44
C HIS A 195 -1.99 2.79 -21.23
N ASP A 196 -3.31 2.85 -21.22
CA ASP A 196 -4.09 3.39 -20.10
C ASP A 196 -3.87 2.57 -18.81
N ILE A 197 -3.86 1.24 -18.93
CA ILE A 197 -3.58 0.32 -17.81
C ILE A 197 -2.16 0.52 -17.30
N ARG A 198 -1.18 0.65 -18.17
CA ARG A 198 0.21 0.91 -17.82
C ARG A 198 0.36 2.20 -17.03
N ASP A 199 -0.29 3.27 -17.46
CA ASP A 199 -0.20 4.57 -16.81
C ASP A 199 -0.92 4.56 -15.45
N ALA A 200 -2.08 3.92 -15.35
CA ALA A 200 -2.79 3.70 -14.09
C ALA A 200 -1.96 2.84 -13.12
N SER A 201 -1.32 1.77 -13.60
CA SER A 201 -0.45 0.92 -12.79
C SER A 201 0.76 1.67 -12.23
N ASN A 202 1.35 2.57 -13.02
CA ASN A 202 2.44 3.43 -12.53
C ASN A 202 1.99 4.37 -11.42
N GLN A 203 0.78 4.92 -11.51
CA GLN A 203 0.19 5.77 -10.46
C GLN A 203 -0.06 4.96 -9.19
N LEU A 204 -0.65 3.76 -9.31
CA LEU A 204 -0.90 2.85 -8.20
C LEU A 204 0.40 2.44 -7.49
N ASN A 205 1.44 2.09 -8.26
CA ASN A 205 2.73 1.73 -7.68
C ASN A 205 3.33 2.87 -6.84
N LYS A 206 3.18 4.13 -7.29
CA LYS A 206 3.61 5.30 -6.53
C LYS A 206 2.78 5.51 -5.26
N LEU A 207 1.45 5.39 -5.37
CA LEU A 207 0.53 5.55 -4.24
C LEU A 207 0.84 4.51 -3.16
N ILE A 208 0.83 3.23 -3.52
CA ILE A 208 1.04 2.13 -2.56
C ILE A 208 2.45 2.17 -1.96
N GLY A 209 3.48 2.49 -2.76
CA GLY A 209 4.84 2.66 -2.26
C GLY A 209 5.01 3.84 -1.30
N GLY A 210 4.08 4.79 -1.30
CA GLY A 210 4.05 5.94 -0.37
C GLY A 210 3.39 5.65 0.98
N ILE A 211 2.60 4.58 1.09
CA ILE A 211 1.92 4.21 2.34
C ILE A 211 2.96 3.84 3.40
N LYS A 212 2.88 4.45 4.56
CA LYS A 212 3.79 4.16 5.67
C LYS A 212 3.16 3.12 6.59
N PRO A 213 3.80 1.95 6.79
CA PRO A 213 3.33 0.99 7.77
C PRO A 213 3.29 1.60 9.17
N PRO A 214 2.26 1.31 9.99
CA PRO A 214 2.20 1.78 11.37
C PRO A 214 3.37 1.26 12.20
N GLY A 215 4.00 2.12 13.00
CA GLY A 215 5.13 1.74 13.86
C GLY A 215 6.50 1.65 13.15
N ALA A 216 6.58 2.04 11.86
CA ALA A 216 7.83 2.10 11.10
C ALA A 216 8.63 3.38 11.38
#